data_578c400057545df9a75e716c3a0b791f
#
_entry.id   578c400057545df9a75e716c3a0b791f
#
_cell.length_a   1.000
_cell.length_b   1.000
_cell.length_c   1.000
_cell.angle_alpha   90.00
_cell.angle_beta   90.00
_cell.angle_gamma   90.00
#
_symmetry.space_group_name_H-M   'P 1'
#
loop_
_entity.id
_entity.type
_entity.pdbx_description
1 polymer ?
#
loop_
_entity_poly.entity_id
_entity_poly.type
_entity_poly.pdbx_seq_one_letter_code
_entity_poly.pdbx_strand_id
1 'polypeptide(L)'
;MGKYSSLAADIIKNVGGKENVESLRHCVTRLRFRLIDESIANDEVIKNMDGVVTVMKAMGEYMVVIGEHVADVYDEVCSQLGLDAMQAENKEQKNAKKKSPLEKVLGTIMGGMGPTLHLLCACGIIKGLLVLLTFVGIKPTDGIYMLMNTAGDCFFYFLPLILGFNFAKKFQIDPFFGLILAAAMCYPAIQNVDINLWGYVVNTTYTSTFLPILFGLLAAVPLYKWFDKVLPKMIKGFMTPMLTLIIIFPLTFIVIGPLANMIGAGLNVVLTSICEFSPLLAGLILGGCWQIFVLFGIHGVLTIFAFMDLLAGNPSQLLAFSYGASFATCGVLLSIILKTKDAKLKEVALPSFISAIFGVTEPGTYGVTLPRKKMFAICCIGGAASGVVVALSNLAMYSYAGMGIIGLLGFINPDGPNFIGIALSAIVPFVVSFVLGM
;
A
#
# COMPACT_ATOMS: atom_id res chain seq x y z
N MET A 1 11.63 33.26 1.93
CA MET A 1 10.54 32.56 2.62
C MET A 1 9.84 31.68 1.62
N GLY A 2 9.67 30.39 1.91
CA GLY A 2 9.00 29.44 1.02
C GLY A 2 7.52 29.80 0.84
N LYS A 3 6.92 29.39 -0.26
CA LYS A 3 5.50 29.65 -0.58
C LYS A 3 4.53 29.26 0.54
N TYR A 4 4.89 28.28 1.37
CA TYR A 4 4.06 27.73 2.44
C TYR A 4 4.58 28.05 3.85
N SER A 5 5.53 28.99 3.98
CA SER A 5 6.17 29.32 5.27
C SER A 5 5.19 29.87 6.32
N SER A 6 4.22 30.71 5.89
CA SER A 6 3.17 31.21 6.77
C SER A 6 2.22 30.10 7.22
N LEU A 7 1.77 29.24 6.28
CA LEU A 7 0.89 28.13 6.60
C LEU A 7 1.54 27.15 7.59
N ALA A 8 2.83 26.84 7.37
CA ALA A 8 3.59 25.99 8.28
C ALA A 8 3.67 26.58 9.71
N ALA A 9 3.97 27.87 9.83
CA ALA A 9 4.03 28.58 11.12
C ALA A 9 2.67 28.58 11.84
N ASP A 10 1.60 28.82 11.10
CA ASP A 10 0.24 28.85 11.65
C ASP A 10 -0.20 27.44 12.10
N ILE A 11 0.12 26.40 11.34
CA ILE A 11 -0.14 25.01 11.76
C ILE A 11 0.63 24.69 13.03
N ILE A 12 1.94 24.96 13.09
CA ILE A 12 2.77 24.69 14.27
C ILE A 12 2.19 25.40 15.50
N LYS A 13 1.84 26.67 15.36
CA LYS A 13 1.27 27.46 16.45
C LYS A 13 -0.03 26.83 16.99
N ASN A 14 -0.90 26.39 16.10
CA ASN A 14 -2.24 25.92 16.46
C ASN A 14 -2.31 24.43 16.81
N VAL A 15 -1.27 23.63 16.57
CA VAL A 15 -1.14 22.30 17.15
C VAL A 15 -0.54 22.32 18.58
N GLY A 16 -0.30 23.50 19.13
CA GLY A 16 0.22 23.70 20.49
C GLY A 16 1.71 24.04 20.54
N GLY A 17 2.30 24.48 19.41
CA GLY A 17 3.70 24.87 19.32
C GLY A 17 4.66 23.68 19.21
N LYS A 18 5.95 24.00 19.07
CA LYS A 18 7.04 23.00 18.92
C LYS A 18 7.11 22.02 20.09
N GLU A 19 6.83 22.51 21.31
CA GLU A 19 6.89 21.71 22.55
C GLU A 19 5.83 20.61 22.59
N ASN A 20 4.71 20.77 21.88
CA ASN A 20 3.61 19.82 21.82
C ASN A 20 3.78 18.78 20.69
N VAL A 21 4.74 18.97 19.78
CA VAL A 21 4.98 18.05 18.67
C VAL A 21 6.02 16.99 19.05
N GLU A 22 5.56 15.77 19.29
CA GLU A 22 6.44 14.62 19.57
C GLU A 22 7.10 14.08 18.29
N SER A 23 6.31 13.95 17.21
CA SER A 23 6.81 13.55 15.89
C SER A 23 5.92 14.09 14.78
N LEU A 24 6.49 14.20 13.57
CA LEU A 24 5.79 14.63 12.38
C LEU A 24 6.18 13.70 11.20
N ARG A 25 5.18 13.33 10.44
CA ARG A 25 5.35 12.63 9.15
C ARG A 25 4.28 13.08 8.17
N HIS A 26 4.40 12.72 6.93
CA HIS A 26 3.34 12.95 5.96
C HIS A 26 3.02 11.67 5.16
N CYS A 27 1.84 11.62 4.59
CA CYS A 27 1.48 10.70 3.52
C CYS A 27 1.13 11.52 2.28
N VAL A 28 0.53 10.90 1.27
CA VAL A 28 0.25 11.56 -0.02
C VAL A 28 -0.51 12.88 0.10
N THR A 29 -1.34 13.06 1.14
CA THR A 29 -2.22 14.23 1.28
C THR A 29 -2.28 14.83 2.67
N ARG A 30 -1.56 14.28 3.68
CA ARG A 30 -1.74 14.65 5.09
C ARG A 30 -0.41 14.82 5.81
N LEU A 31 -0.33 15.88 6.62
CA LEU A 31 0.60 15.95 7.73
C LEU A 31 0.05 15.11 8.88
N ARG A 32 0.88 14.29 9.49
CA ARG A 32 0.54 13.43 10.61
C ARG A 32 1.41 13.82 11.79
N PHE A 33 0.82 14.55 12.71
CA PHE A 33 1.45 14.92 13.96
C PHE A 33 1.15 13.86 15.01
N ARG A 34 2.13 13.57 15.80
CA ARG A 34 1.93 12.99 17.11
C ARG A 34 2.11 14.09 18.12
N LEU A 35 1.04 14.42 18.81
CA LEU A 35 1.02 15.47 19.82
C LEU A 35 1.17 14.86 21.21
N ILE A 36 1.86 15.56 22.11
CA ILE A 36 1.97 15.17 23.52
C ILE A 36 0.60 15.30 24.17
N ASP A 37 -0.09 16.40 23.89
CA ASP A 37 -1.47 16.66 24.33
C ASP A 37 -2.31 17.19 23.17
N GLU A 38 -3.24 16.34 22.69
CA GLU A 38 -4.15 16.69 21.59
C GLU A 38 -5.20 17.72 21.99
N SER A 39 -5.42 17.97 23.29
CA SER A 39 -6.41 18.93 23.77
C SER A 39 -5.97 20.40 23.59
N ILE A 40 -4.67 20.63 23.42
CA ILE A 40 -4.09 21.95 23.19
C ILE A 40 -4.31 22.40 21.73
N ALA A 41 -4.50 21.46 20.81
CA ALA A 41 -4.65 21.77 19.39
C ALA A 41 -6.01 22.42 19.09
N ASN A 42 -5.98 23.52 18.32
CA ASN A 42 -7.18 24.27 17.94
C ASN A 42 -7.72 23.80 16.60
N ASP A 43 -8.56 22.77 16.63
CA ASP A 43 -9.13 22.12 15.44
C ASP A 43 -9.88 23.11 14.54
N GLU A 44 -10.66 24.02 15.14
CA GLU A 44 -11.50 24.98 14.39
C GLU A 44 -10.65 26.01 13.62
N VAL A 45 -9.56 26.49 14.23
CA VAL A 45 -8.66 27.42 13.57
C VAL A 45 -7.93 26.72 12.43
N ILE A 46 -7.39 25.51 12.67
CA ILE A 46 -6.62 24.78 11.66
C ILE A 46 -7.51 24.39 10.46
N LYS A 47 -8.75 23.96 10.69
CA LYS A 47 -9.70 23.63 9.62
C LYS A 47 -10.06 24.83 8.72
N ASN A 48 -9.98 26.04 9.25
CA ASN A 48 -10.34 27.26 8.52
C ASN A 48 -9.14 27.96 7.86
N MET A 49 -7.91 27.37 7.94
CA MET A 49 -6.73 27.91 7.28
C MET A 49 -6.78 27.68 5.77
N ASP A 50 -6.36 28.69 5.00
CA ASP A 50 -6.15 28.52 3.56
C ASP A 50 -5.04 27.47 3.31
N GLY A 51 -5.33 26.48 2.47
CA GLY A 51 -4.41 25.36 2.22
C GLY A 51 -4.60 24.14 3.13
N VAL A 52 -5.52 24.20 4.11
CA VAL A 52 -5.93 23.05 4.92
C VAL A 52 -7.33 22.60 4.50
N VAL A 53 -7.46 21.32 4.16
CA VAL A 53 -8.74 20.71 3.76
C VAL A 53 -9.58 20.35 4.98
N THR A 54 -8.98 19.71 5.98
CA THR A 54 -9.64 19.34 7.24
C THR A 54 -8.63 18.83 8.27
N VAL A 55 -9.10 18.66 9.50
CA VAL A 55 -8.34 18.03 10.59
C VAL A 55 -9.02 16.72 11.00
N MET A 56 -8.24 15.72 11.32
CA MET A 56 -8.71 14.40 11.76
C MET A 56 -7.88 13.88 12.92
N LYS A 57 -8.52 13.12 13.81
CA LYS A 57 -7.88 12.39 14.90
C LYS A 57 -8.19 10.91 14.72
N ALA A 58 -7.18 10.11 14.44
CA ALA A 58 -7.35 8.68 14.29
C ALA A 58 -6.06 7.94 14.69
N MET A 59 -6.19 6.79 15.31
CA MET A 59 -5.07 5.92 15.72
C MET A 59 -4.00 6.61 16.61
N GLY A 60 -4.39 7.64 17.38
CA GLY A 60 -3.46 8.40 18.22
C GLY A 60 -2.57 9.37 17.43
N GLU A 61 -3.01 9.77 16.25
CA GLU A 61 -2.37 10.79 15.42
C GLU A 61 -3.32 11.94 15.15
N TYR A 62 -2.78 13.15 15.23
CA TYR A 62 -3.43 14.37 14.81
C TYR A 62 -3.07 14.67 13.36
N MET A 63 -4.02 14.59 12.47
CA MET A 63 -3.79 14.68 11.03
C MET A 63 -4.35 15.98 10.48
N VAL A 64 -3.51 16.74 9.79
CA VAL A 64 -3.90 17.93 9.01
C VAL A 64 -3.88 17.56 7.54
N VAL A 65 -5.04 17.56 6.90
CA VAL A 65 -5.19 17.21 5.47
C VAL A 65 -4.88 18.46 4.65
N ILE A 66 -3.82 18.40 3.86
CA ILE A 66 -3.32 19.50 3.01
C ILE A 66 -3.71 19.27 1.54
N GLY A 67 -3.72 18.02 1.08
CA GLY A 67 -3.87 17.69 -0.34
C GLY A 67 -2.53 17.49 -1.05
N GLU A 68 -2.48 17.80 -2.34
CA GLU A 68 -1.33 17.48 -3.21
C GLU A 68 -0.02 18.19 -2.80
N HIS A 69 -0.10 19.33 -2.12
CA HIS A 69 1.05 20.12 -1.70
C HIS A 69 1.61 19.71 -0.32
N VAL A 70 1.20 18.57 0.19
CA VAL A 70 1.60 18.13 1.54
C VAL A 70 3.10 17.99 1.71
N ALA A 71 3.83 17.56 0.68
CA ALA A 71 5.29 17.41 0.74
C ALA A 71 6.00 18.77 0.96
N ASP A 72 5.59 19.78 0.21
CA ASP A 72 6.17 21.12 0.31
C ASP A 72 5.87 21.74 1.70
N VAL A 73 4.64 21.55 2.19
CA VAL A 73 4.25 22.03 3.54
C VAL A 73 4.97 21.25 4.64
N TYR A 74 5.18 19.95 4.45
CA TYR A 74 5.93 19.10 5.38
C TYR A 74 7.38 19.56 5.54
N ASP A 75 8.06 19.81 4.41
CA ASP A 75 9.45 20.27 4.42
C ASP A 75 9.59 21.61 5.14
N GLU A 76 8.64 22.52 4.93
CA GLU A 76 8.62 23.82 5.60
C GLU A 76 8.34 23.68 7.10
N VAL A 77 7.39 22.80 7.50
CA VAL A 77 7.11 22.52 8.92
C VAL A 77 8.30 21.85 9.59
N CYS A 78 8.98 20.90 8.94
CA CYS A 78 10.20 20.27 9.48
C CYS A 78 11.32 21.31 9.67
N SER A 79 11.53 22.20 8.71
CA SER A 79 12.51 23.27 8.79
C SER A 79 12.26 24.19 9.99
N GLN A 80 11.02 24.61 10.21
CA GLN A 80 10.64 25.50 11.32
C GLN A 80 10.67 24.81 12.68
N LEU A 81 10.36 23.51 12.74
CA LEU A 81 10.49 22.72 13.96
C LEU A 81 11.95 22.37 14.29
N GLY A 82 12.88 22.54 13.35
CA GLY A 82 14.28 22.12 13.49
C GLY A 82 14.40 20.59 13.57
N LEU A 83 13.52 19.87 12.87
CA LEU A 83 13.53 18.42 12.76
C LEU A 83 14.20 18.07 11.43
N ASP A 84 15.34 17.36 11.46
CA ASP A 84 15.81 16.69 10.26
C ASP A 84 14.76 15.63 9.84
N ALA A 85 14.45 15.54 8.55
CA ALA A 85 13.46 14.60 8.01
C ALA A 85 13.72 13.14 8.45
N MET A 86 14.99 12.77 8.69
CA MET A 86 15.37 11.48 9.27
C MET A 86 15.09 11.35 10.78
N GLN A 87 15.04 12.44 11.54
CA GLN A 87 14.79 12.40 12.99
C GLN A 87 13.30 12.36 13.33
N ALA A 88 12.45 12.89 12.45
CA ALA A 88 11.00 12.85 12.60
C ALA A 88 10.46 11.40 12.58
N GLU A 89 11.06 10.52 11.74
CA GLU A 89 10.71 9.09 11.69
C GLU A 89 11.28 8.28 12.88
N ASN A 90 12.41 8.68 13.45
CA ASN A 90 13.13 7.88 14.46
C ASN A 90 12.64 8.05 15.91
N LYS A 91 11.95 9.14 16.25
CA LYS A 91 11.39 9.36 17.60
C LYS A 91 10.14 8.52 17.90
N GLU A 92 9.49 7.96 16.89
CA GLU A 92 8.27 7.15 17.03
C GLU A 92 8.43 5.85 17.85
N GLN A 93 9.66 5.37 18.06
CA GLN A 93 9.87 4.04 18.64
C GLN A 93 9.91 4.01 20.18
N LYS A 94 10.02 5.14 20.87
CA LYS A 94 10.22 5.15 22.32
C LYS A 94 8.96 5.25 23.17
N ASN A 95 7.84 5.80 22.66
CA ASN A 95 6.64 6.08 23.47
C ASN A 95 5.32 5.51 22.91
N ALA A 96 5.36 4.45 22.11
CA ALA A 96 4.14 3.84 21.57
C ALA A 96 3.30 3.21 22.69
N LYS A 97 2.08 3.69 22.93
CA LYS A 97 1.01 2.90 23.56
C LYS A 97 1.09 1.48 22.98
N LYS A 98 0.99 0.43 23.81
CA LYS A 98 1.11 -0.98 23.39
C LYS A 98 0.20 -1.24 22.19
N LYS A 99 0.77 -1.17 20.99
CA LYS A 99 0.08 -1.58 19.74
C LYS A 99 -0.29 -3.05 19.91
N SER A 100 -1.48 -3.43 19.47
CA SER A 100 -1.87 -4.85 19.47
C SER A 100 -0.87 -5.66 18.62
N PRO A 101 -0.70 -6.97 18.88
CA PRO A 101 0.19 -7.80 18.08
C PRO A 101 -0.13 -7.71 16.57
N LEU A 102 -1.41 -7.65 16.22
CA LEU A 102 -1.90 -7.51 14.86
C LEU A 102 -1.45 -6.16 14.25
N GLU A 103 -1.64 -5.04 14.97
CA GLU A 103 -1.20 -3.71 14.48
C GLU A 103 0.32 -3.63 14.26
N LYS A 104 1.11 -4.35 15.07
CA LYS A 104 2.57 -4.44 14.87
C LYS A 104 2.91 -5.19 13.58
N VAL A 105 2.28 -6.34 13.34
CA VAL A 105 2.48 -7.13 12.12
C VAL A 105 2.09 -6.31 10.90
N LEU A 106 0.87 -5.73 10.89
CA LEU A 106 0.35 -4.92 9.80
C LEU A 106 1.24 -3.70 9.52
N GLY A 107 1.61 -2.96 10.58
CA GLY A 107 2.53 -1.84 10.47
C GLY A 107 3.92 -2.24 9.96
N THR A 108 4.38 -3.47 10.21
CA THR A 108 5.64 -3.99 9.67
C THR A 108 5.53 -4.24 8.19
N ILE A 109 4.49 -4.94 7.76
CA ILE A 109 4.22 -5.24 6.36
C ILE A 109 4.07 -3.96 5.54
N MET A 110 3.20 -3.04 5.99
CA MET A 110 2.99 -1.73 5.33
C MET A 110 4.28 -0.90 5.23
N GLY A 111 5.12 -0.93 6.27
CA GLY A 111 6.39 -0.20 6.25
C GLY A 111 7.43 -0.78 5.29
N GLY A 112 7.34 -2.05 4.95
CA GLY A 112 8.21 -2.68 3.95
C GLY A 112 7.72 -2.45 2.52
N MET A 113 6.41 -2.58 2.29
CA MET A 113 5.80 -2.46 0.94
C MET A 113 5.44 -1.03 0.55
N GLY A 114 4.99 -0.21 1.52
CA GLY A 114 4.49 1.14 1.26
C GLY A 114 5.41 2.01 0.37
N PRO A 115 6.73 2.07 0.66
CA PRO A 115 7.66 2.88 -0.13
C PRO A 115 7.75 2.48 -1.61
N THR A 116 7.33 1.28 -1.98
CA THR A 116 7.54 0.71 -3.32
C THR A 116 6.25 0.53 -4.13
N LEU A 117 5.09 0.84 -3.55
CA LEU A 117 3.79 0.66 -4.22
C LEU A 117 3.70 1.40 -5.57
N HIS A 118 4.28 2.58 -5.69
CA HIS A 118 4.28 3.34 -6.94
C HIS A 118 5.07 2.65 -8.06
N LEU A 119 6.21 2.00 -7.74
CA LEU A 119 7.00 1.24 -8.71
C LEU A 119 6.26 -0.05 -9.11
N LEU A 120 5.62 -0.70 -8.16
CA LEU A 120 4.79 -1.88 -8.41
C LEU A 120 3.64 -1.54 -9.37
N CYS A 121 2.95 -0.41 -9.17
CA CYS A 121 1.94 0.08 -10.10
C CYS A 121 2.52 0.34 -11.50
N ALA A 122 3.69 1.00 -11.61
CA ALA A 122 4.34 1.27 -12.88
C ALA A 122 4.65 -0.03 -13.65
N CYS A 123 5.21 -1.02 -12.98
CA CYS A 123 5.49 -2.33 -13.58
C CYS A 123 4.20 -3.07 -13.98
N GLY A 124 3.15 -2.99 -13.16
CA GLY A 124 1.84 -3.56 -13.48
C GLY A 124 1.19 -2.90 -14.70
N ILE A 125 1.31 -1.57 -14.84
CA ILE A 125 0.85 -0.84 -16.04
C ILE A 125 1.57 -1.34 -17.29
N ILE A 126 2.89 -1.53 -17.24
CA ILE A 126 3.67 -2.07 -18.38
C ILE A 126 3.12 -3.44 -18.77
N LYS A 127 2.89 -4.34 -17.81
CA LYS A 127 2.31 -5.68 -18.08
C LYS A 127 0.91 -5.57 -18.70
N GLY A 128 0.04 -4.70 -18.18
CA GLY A 128 -1.29 -4.48 -18.75
C GLY A 128 -1.26 -3.92 -20.18
N LEU A 129 -0.37 -2.97 -20.46
CA LEU A 129 -0.18 -2.43 -21.82
C LEU A 129 0.35 -3.48 -22.80
N LEU A 130 1.24 -4.37 -22.37
CA LEU A 130 1.75 -5.48 -23.19
C LEU A 130 0.65 -6.41 -23.63
N VAL A 131 -0.31 -6.74 -22.75
CA VAL A 131 -1.47 -7.55 -23.12
C VAL A 131 -2.29 -6.85 -24.22
N LEU A 132 -2.50 -5.51 -24.11
CA LEU A 132 -3.18 -4.76 -25.19
C LEU A 132 -2.41 -4.83 -26.52
N LEU A 133 -1.09 -4.76 -26.47
CA LEU A 133 -0.25 -4.82 -27.68
C LEU A 133 -0.34 -6.18 -28.38
N THR A 134 -0.64 -7.26 -27.69
CA THR A 134 -0.87 -8.58 -28.35
C THR A 134 -2.10 -8.55 -29.23
N PHE A 135 -3.15 -7.80 -28.89
CA PHE A 135 -4.34 -7.64 -29.75
C PHE A 135 -4.07 -6.79 -31.01
N VAL A 136 -3.00 -6.01 -31.03
CA VAL A 136 -2.56 -5.24 -32.20
C VAL A 136 -1.57 -6.04 -33.08
N GLY A 137 -1.26 -7.28 -32.65
CA GLY A 137 -0.45 -8.21 -33.44
C GLY A 137 1.01 -8.33 -33.01
N ILE A 138 1.45 -7.66 -31.93
CA ILE A 138 2.77 -7.87 -31.36
C ILE A 138 2.79 -9.24 -30.64
N LYS A 139 3.75 -10.08 -31.00
CA LYS A 139 3.83 -11.42 -30.44
C LYS A 139 4.70 -11.47 -29.18
N PRO A 140 4.40 -12.35 -28.21
CA PRO A 140 5.25 -12.58 -27.03
C PRO A 140 6.71 -12.95 -27.36
N THR A 141 6.95 -13.46 -28.57
CA THR A 141 8.29 -13.82 -29.08
C THR A 141 9.06 -12.64 -29.67
N ASP A 142 8.42 -11.49 -29.86
CA ASP A 142 9.07 -10.33 -30.42
C ASP A 142 10.04 -9.73 -29.41
N GLY A 143 11.24 -9.33 -29.85
CA GLY A 143 12.28 -8.83 -28.95
C GLY A 143 11.84 -7.63 -28.10
N ILE A 144 11.06 -6.71 -28.68
CA ILE A 144 10.52 -5.56 -27.95
C ILE A 144 9.52 -6.00 -26.85
N TYR A 145 8.67 -6.99 -27.16
CA TYR A 145 7.77 -7.55 -26.15
C TYR A 145 8.55 -8.17 -24.99
N MET A 146 9.57 -8.99 -25.29
CA MET A 146 10.40 -9.63 -24.27
C MET A 146 11.09 -8.61 -23.36
N LEU A 147 11.66 -7.54 -23.93
CA LEU A 147 12.29 -6.47 -23.14
C LEU A 147 11.29 -5.73 -22.25
N MET A 148 10.14 -5.38 -22.78
CA MET A 148 9.11 -4.66 -22.01
C MET A 148 8.48 -5.58 -20.95
N ASN A 149 8.27 -6.87 -21.27
CA ASN A 149 7.78 -7.83 -20.30
C ASN A 149 8.79 -8.02 -19.15
N THR A 150 10.07 -8.10 -19.44
CA THR A 150 11.11 -8.16 -18.42
C THR A 150 11.07 -6.90 -17.53
N ALA A 151 10.93 -5.72 -18.12
CA ALA A 151 10.81 -4.47 -17.36
C ALA A 151 9.55 -4.44 -16.47
N GLY A 152 8.43 -4.96 -16.95
CA GLY A 152 7.19 -5.07 -16.17
C GLY A 152 7.22 -6.16 -15.11
N ASP A 153 8.03 -7.21 -15.33
CA ASP A 153 8.09 -8.38 -14.44
C ASP A 153 9.16 -8.30 -13.38
N CYS A 154 10.24 -7.54 -13.62
CA CYS A 154 11.41 -7.49 -12.75
C CYS A 154 11.08 -7.10 -11.30
N PHE A 155 10.13 -6.20 -11.09
CA PHE A 155 9.70 -5.80 -9.75
C PHE A 155 9.10 -7.00 -8.99
N PHE A 156 8.24 -7.76 -9.65
CA PHE A 156 7.58 -8.93 -9.05
C PHE A 156 8.58 -10.05 -8.80
N TYR A 157 9.43 -10.34 -9.76
CA TYR A 157 10.45 -11.38 -9.65
C TYR A 157 11.45 -11.10 -8.52
N PHE A 158 11.95 -9.85 -8.44
CA PHE A 158 12.91 -9.41 -7.44
C PHE A 158 12.27 -8.77 -6.20
N LEU A 159 10.97 -8.95 -5.99
CA LEU A 159 10.26 -8.42 -4.83
C LEU A 159 10.96 -8.75 -3.49
N PRO A 160 11.48 -9.97 -3.24
CA PRO A 160 12.19 -10.28 -2.00
C PRO A 160 13.38 -9.36 -1.74
N LEU A 161 14.13 -8.95 -2.78
CA LEU A 161 15.30 -8.06 -2.66
C LEU A 161 14.86 -6.68 -2.20
N ILE A 162 13.82 -6.14 -2.83
CA ILE A 162 13.27 -4.82 -2.52
C ILE A 162 12.73 -4.81 -1.09
N LEU A 163 11.99 -5.84 -0.71
CA LEU A 163 11.46 -5.98 0.64
C LEU A 163 12.55 -6.24 1.67
N GLY A 164 13.57 -7.02 1.31
CA GLY A 164 14.73 -7.27 2.16
C GLY A 164 15.41 -5.97 2.58
N PHE A 165 15.65 -5.06 1.63
CA PHE A 165 16.19 -3.73 1.89
C PHE A 165 15.27 -2.89 2.80
N ASN A 166 13.98 -2.82 2.46
CA ASN A 166 13.02 -1.99 3.19
C ASN A 166 12.77 -2.49 4.62
N PHE A 167 12.63 -3.81 4.81
CA PHE A 167 12.42 -4.39 6.14
C PHE A 167 13.66 -4.24 7.01
N ALA A 168 14.87 -4.46 6.46
CA ALA A 168 16.11 -4.25 7.21
C ALA A 168 16.22 -2.79 7.68
N LYS A 169 15.95 -1.82 6.80
CA LYS A 169 15.87 -0.39 7.14
C LYS A 169 14.86 -0.14 8.26
N LYS A 170 13.66 -0.73 8.16
CA LYS A 170 12.62 -0.59 9.19
C LYS A 170 13.01 -1.21 10.52
N PHE A 171 13.73 -2.34 10.51
CA PHE A 171 14.21 -3.02 11.72
C PHE A 171 15.48 -2.40 12.29
N GLN A 172 15.99 -1.34 11.65
CA GLN A 172 17.20 -0.63 12.08
C GLN A 172 18.45 -1.53 12.11
N ILE A 173 18.60 -2.33 11.08
CA ILE A 173 19.84 -3.01 10.72
C ILE A 173 20.26 -2.56 9.34
N ASP A 174 21.48 -2.92 8.90
CA ASP A 174 22.00 -2.51 7.60
C ASP A 174 21.02 -2.95 6.47
N PRO A 175 20.48 -2.00 5.66
CA PRO A 175 19.57 -2.33 4.57
C PRO A 175 20.21 -3.22 3.50
N PHE A 176 21.50 -3.08 3.25
CA PHE A 176 22.21 -3.92 2.30
C PHE A 176 22.39 -5.35 2.79
N PHE A 177 22.46 -5.57 4.12
CA PHE A 177 22.38 -6.92 4.67
C PHE A 177 21.06 -7.61 4.30
N GLY A 178 19.93 -6.90 4.44
CA GLY A 178 18.63 -7.43 4.05
C GLY A 178 18.53 -7.72 2.55
N LEU A 179 19.08 -6.84 1.73
CA LEU A 179 19.17 -7.02 0.28
C LEU A 179 20.00 -8.29 -0.07
N ILE A 180 21.16 -8.47 0.54
CA ILE A 180 22.05 -9.62 0.29
C ILE A 180 21.43 -10.93 0.77
N LEU A 181 20.77 -10.94 1.94
CA LEU A 181 20.04 -12.12 2.42
C LEU A 181 18.96 -12.54 1.41
N ALA A 182 18.18 -11.58 0.92
CA ALA A 182 17.16 -11.84 -0.08
C ALA A 182 17.74 -12.27 -1.42
N ALA A 183 18.85 -11.67 -1.86
CA ALA A 183 19.55 -12.05 -3.09
C ALA A 183 20.09 -13.49 -3.00
N ALA A 184 20.65 -13.87 -1.84
CA ALA A 184 21.09 -15.24 -1.58
C ALA A 184 19.92 -16.21 -1.63
N MET A 185 18.74 -15.85 -1.08
CA MET A 185 17.54 -16.69 -1.16
C MET A 185 17.01 -16.83 -2.60
N CYS A 186 17.14 -15.83 -3.45
CA CYS A 186 16.68 -15.81 -4.84
C CYS A 186 17.78 -16.21 -5.84
N TYR A 187 18.93 -16.70 -5.36
CA TYR A 187 20.05 -17.00 -6.26
C TYR A 187 19.71 -18.11 -7.26
N PRO A 188 19.89 -17.88 -8.58
CA PRO A 188 19.33 -18.81 -9.61
C PRO A 188 19.77 -20.24 -9.48
N ALA A 189 21.01 -20.51 -9.03
CA ALA A 189 21.56 -21.86 -8.93
C ALA A 189 20.88 -22.76 -7.88
N ILE A 190 20.05 -22.19 -7.01
CA ILE A 190 19.37 -22.92 -5.92
C ILE A 190 17.84 -22.83 -6.01
N GLN A 191 17.30 -22.24 -7.08
CA GLN A 191 15.83 -22.15 -7.27
C GLN A 191 15.35 -23.43 -7.97
N ASN A 192 14.33 -24.09 -7.37
CA ASN A 192 13.73 -25.33 -7.91
C ASN A 192 14.76 -26.44 -8.16
N VAL A 193 15.81 -26.52 -7.33
CA VAL A 193 16.84 -27.54 -7.39
C VAL A 193 16.80 -28.36 -6.10
N ASP A 194 16.98 -29.67 -6.23
CA ASP A 194 17.05 -30.58 -5.08
C ASP A 194 18.37 -30.37 -4.31
N ILE A 195 18.27 -29.70 -3.18
CA ILE A 195 19.40 -29.49 -2.28
C ILE A 195 19.36 -30.58 -1.20
N ASN A 196 20.28 -31.52 -1.27
CA ASN A 196 20.35 -32.62 -0.30
C ASN A 196 21.23 -32.21 0.89
N LEU A 197 20.63 -32.17 2.06
CA LEU A 197 21.27 -31.86 3.34
C LEU A 197 21.18 -33.08 4.25
N TRP A 198 22.22 -33.92 4.21
CA TRP A 198 22.30 -35.13 5.03
C TRP A 198 21.06 -36.04 4.96
N GLY A 199 20.47 -36.18 3.78
CA GLY A 199 19.28 -37.03 3.55
C GLY A 199 17.95 -36.24 3.60
N TYR A 200 17.96 -34.99 3.99
CA TYR A 200 16.80 -34.10 3.85
C TYR A 200 16.90 -33.28 2.56
N VAL A 201 15.96 -33.48 1.66
CA VAL A 201 15.94 -32.79 0.36
C VAL A 201 15.02 -31.59 0.45
N VAL A 202 15.56 -30.40 0.15
CA VAL A 202 14.81 -29.15 0.04
C VAL A 202 14.76 -28.75 -1.43
N ASN A 203 13.57 -28.62 -1.97
CA ASN A 203 13.31 -28.08 -3.30
C ASN A 203 12.29 -26.94 -3.15
N THR A 204 12.72 -25.72 -3.38
CA THR A 204 11.87 -24.54 -3.18
C THR A 204 12.35 -23.37 -4.02
N THR A 205 11.47 -22.39 -4.21
CA THR A 205 11.82 -21.08 -4.80
C THR A 205 11.32 -19.96 -3.92
N TYR A 206 12.10 -18.87 -3.89
CA TYR A 206 11.75 -17.67 -3.12
C TYR A 206 11.62 -16.42 -3.98
N THR A 207 11.84 -16.53 -5.31
CA THR A 207 11.51 -15.44 -6.24
C THR A 207 10.01 -15.13 -6.16
N SER A 208 9.62 -13.88 -6.36
CA SER A 208 8.22 -13.45 -6.29
C SER A 208 7.52 -13.76 -4.95
N THR A 209 8.26 -13.98 -3.86
CA THR A 209 7.68 -14.25 -2.54
C THR A 209 7.87 -13.07 -1.58
N PHE A 210 7.07 -13.06 -0.51
CA PHE A 210 7.05 -11.96 0.45
C PHE A 210 7.35 -12.44 1.88
N LEU A 211 6.65 -13.49 2.35
CA LEU A 211 6.74 -13.94 3.74
C LEU A 211 8.10 -14.51 4.12
N PRO A 212 8.80 -15.28 3.26
CA PRO A 212 10.08 -15.86 3.61
C PRO A 212 11.13 -14.84 4.02
N ILE A 213 11.28 -13.74 3.26
CA ILE A 213 12.26 -12.69 3.59
C ILE A 213 11.84 -11.90 4.85
N LEU A 214 10.55 -11.66 5.05
CA LEU A 214 10.05 -10.99 6.25
C LEU A 214 10.41 -11.80 7.51
N PHE A 215 10.08 -13.09 7.54
CA PHE A 215 10.36 -13.94 8.69
C PHE A 215 11.86 -14.23 8.85
N GLY A 216 12.60 -14.37 7.73
CA GLY A 216 14.04 -14.48 7.76
C GLY A 216 14.71 -13.27 8.41
N LEU A 217 14.28 -12.05 8.08
CA LEU A 217 14.80 -10.84 8.71
C LEU A 217 14.34 -10.68 10.17
N LEU A 218 13.13 -11.07 10.52
CA LEU A 218 12.69 -11.09 11.91
C LEU A 218 13.59 -12.00 12.77
N ALA A 219 14.03 -13.14 12.22
CA ALA A 219 15.01 -14.02 12.88
C ALA A 219 16.43 -13.44 12.84
N ALA A 220 16.81 -12.72 11.79
CA ALA A 220 18.13 -12.11 11.64
C ALA A 220 18.39 -10.96 12.62
N VAL A 221 17.37 -10.12 12.87
CA VAL A 221 17.51 -8.87 13.65
C VAL A 221 18.11 -9.09 15.05
N PRO A 222 17.61 -10.01 15.91
CA PRO A 222 18.19 -10.23 17.22
C PRO A 222 19.65 -10.72 17.14
N LEU A 223 19.95 -11.60 16.19
CA LEU A 223 21.28 -12.15 16.01
C LEU A 223 22.26 -11.08 15.48
N TYR A 224 21.85 -10.28 14.50
CA TYR A 224 22.63 -9.17 13.97
C TYR A 224 22.99 -8.15 15.05
N LYS A 225 21.99 -7.72 15.85
CA LYS A 225 22.19 -6.77 16.94
C LYS A 225 23.05 -7.36 18.07
N TRP A 226 22.97 -8.67 18.31
CA TRP A 226 23.81 -9.33 19.30
C TRP A 226 25.27 -9.35 18.84
N PHE A 227 25.56 -9.74 17.60
CA PHE A 227 26.94 -9.68 17.06
C PHE A 227 27.47 -8.25 17.03
N ASP A 228 26.66 -7.27 16.61
CA ASP A 228 27.06 -5.87 16.60
C ASP A 228 27.43 -5.34 17.99
N LYS A 229 26.84 -5.90 19.04
CA LYS A 229 27.14 -5.52 20.43
C LYS A 229 28.37 -6.22 20.99
N VAL A 230 28.59 -7.49 20.65
CA VAL A 230 29.64 -8.35 21.26
C VAL A 230 30.97 -8.21 20.52
N LEU A 231 30.97 -8.00 19.23
CA LEU A 231 32.21 -7.95 18.43
C LEU A 231 32.98 -6.65 18.65
N PRO A 232 34.36 -6.74 18.67
CA PRO A 232 35.23 -5.58 18.75
C PRO A 232 34.99 -4.58 17.59
N LYS A 233 35.08 -3.28 17.89
CA LYS A 233 34.81 -2.21 16.91
C LYS A 233 35.61 -2.32 15.61
N MET A 234 36.85 -2.85 15.66
CA MET A 234 37.74 -2.99 14.49
C MET A 234 37.20 -3.97 13.44
N ILE A 235 36.51 -5.03 13.86
CA ILE A 235 36.09 -6.13 12.98
C ILE A 235 34.59 -6.24 12.79
N LYS A 236 33.78 -5.60 13.65
CA LYS A 236 32.34 -5.75 13.63
C LYS A 236 31.68 -5.33 12.31
N GLY A 237 32.26 -4.37 11.59
CA GLY A 237 31.69 -3.86 10.35
C GLY A 237 31.46 -4.92 9.25
N PHE A 238 32.38 -5.92 9.18
CA PHE A 238 32.28 -7.04 8.24
C PHE A 238 31.93 -8.37 8.91
N MET A 239 32.33 -8.58 10.14
CA MET A 239 32.07 -9.84 10.87
C MET A 239 30.59 -9.98 11.26
N THR A 240 29.93 -8.89 11.66
CA THR A 240 28.51 -8.93 12.03
C THR A 240 27.63 -9.42 10.85
N PRO A 241 27.66 -8.79 9.65
CA PRO A 241 26.89 -9.29 8.53
C PRO A 241 27.31 -10.70 8.09
N MET A 242 28.62 -11.01 8.08
CA MET A 242 29.13 -12.32 7.68
C MET A 242 28.60 -13.43 8.58
N LEU A 243 28.79 -13.33 9.89
CA LEU A 243 28.35 -14.37 10.85
C LEU A 243 26.84 -14.51 10.85
N THR A 244 26.11 -13.38 10.77
CA THR A 244 24.66 -13.42 10.69
C THR A 244 24.20 -14.12 9.42
N LEU A 245 24.82 -13.83 8.27
CA LEU A 245 24.43 -14.42 6.98
C LEU A 245 24.70 -15.94 6.97
N ILE A 246 25.85 -16.39 7.46
CA ILE A 246 26.22 -17.82 7.53
C ILE A 246 25.17 -18.62 8.33
N ILE A 247 24.61 -18.05 9.38
CA ILE A 247 23.62 -18.73 10.23
C ILE A 247 22.20 -18.57 9.67
N ILE A 248 21.82 -17.33 9.34
CA ILE A 248 20.43 -17.00 9.00
C ILE A 248 20.05 -17.43 7.59
N PHE A 249 20.96 -17.37 6.61
CA PHE A 249 20.63 -17.78 5.25
C PHE A 249 20.24 -19.26 5.18
N PRO A 250 21.04 -20.24 5.65
CA PRO A 250 20.62 -21.64 5.65
C PRO A 250 19.34 -21.87 6.46
N LEU A 251 19.24 -21.27 7.66
CA LEU A 251 18.05 -21.39 8.51
C LEU A 251 16.79 -20.86 7.78
N THR A 252 16.92 -19.74 7.10
CA THR A 252 15.81 -19.15 6.36
C THR A 252 15.47 -19.98 5.14
N PHE A 253 16.45 -20.43 4.40
CA PHE A 253 16.22 -21.20 3.17
C PHE A 253 15.61 -22.58 3.47
N ILE A 254 16.06 -23.28 4.53
CA ILE A 254 15.69 -24.67 4.80
C ILE A 254 14.44 -24.78 5.68
N VAL A 255 14.26 -23.86 6.64
CA VAL A 255 13.24 -23.98 7.69
C VAL A 255 12.21 -22.86 7.62
N ILE A 256 12.66 -21.60 7.77
CA ILE A 256 11.75 -20.46 7.90
C ILE A 256 10.98 -20.23 6.60
N GLY A 257 11.65 -20.32 5.45
CA GLY A 257 11.07 -20.09 4.14
C GLY A 257 9.96 -21.09 3.78
N PRO A 258 10.19 -22.41 3.86
CA PRO A 258 9.14 -23.38 3.63
C PRO A 258 7.93 -23.20 4.57
N LEU A 259 8.15 -22.95 5.86
CA LEU A 259 7.07 -22.65 6.80
C LEU A 259 6.32 -21.38 6.42
N ALA A 260 7.03 -20.33 5.99
CA ALA A 260 6.43 -19.10 5.51
C ALA A 260 5.59 -19.30 4.25
N ASN A 261 6.07 -20.12 3.31
CA ASN A 261 5.32 -20.48 2.10
C ASN A 261 4.07 -21.30 2.46
N MET A 262 4.14 -22.21 3.43
CA MET A 262 2.96 -22.94 3.92
C MET A 262 1.92 -22.01 4.54
N ILE A 263 2.35 -21.02 5.33
CA ILE A 263 1.44 -20.00 5.90
C ILE A 263 0.80 -19.20 4.76
N GLY A 264 1.59 -18.79 3.78
CA GLY A 264 1.08 -18.08 2.60
C GLY A 264 0.05 -18.88 1.82
N ALA A 265 0.34 -20.14 1.54
CA ALA A 265 -0.59 -21.05 0.88
C ALA A 265 -1.88 -21.25 1.69
N GLY A 266 -1.78 -21.43 3.01
CA GLY A 266 -2.94 -21.55 3.89
C GLY A 266 -3.83 -20.30 3.90
N LEU A 267 -3.23 -19.10 3.94
CA LEU A 267 -3.96 -17.84 3.85
C LEU A 267 -4.65 -17.70 2.49
N ASN A 268 -3.98 -18.08 1.40
CA ASN A 268 -4.58 -18.07 0.06
C ASN A 268 -5.80 -18.98 0.00
N VAL A 269 -5.70 -20.22 0.47
CA VAL A 269 -6.83 -21.17 0.51
C VAL A 269 -8.02 -20.56 1.25
N VAL A 270 -7.81 -19.93 2.40
CA VAL A 270 -8.90 -19.29 3.17
C VAL A 270 -9.56 -18.17 2.36
N LEU A 271 -8.77 -17.29 1.76
CA LEU A 271 -9.29 -16.14 0.98
C LEU A 271 -10.03 -16.60 -0.28
N THR A 272 -9.47 -17.59 -1.00
CA THR A 272 -10.10 -18.18 -2.19
C THR A 272 -11.40 -18.87 -1.82
N SER A 273 -11.42 -19.65 -0.73
CA SER A 273 -12.65 -20.34 -0.26
C SER A 273 -13.78 -19.36 0.07
N ILE A 274 -13.46 -18.18 0.63
CA ILE A 274 -14.47 -17.13 0.89
C ILE A 274 -15.05 -16.62 -0.44
N CYS A 275 -14.21 -16.39 -1.43
CA CYS A 275 -14.63 -15.92 -2.75
C CYS A 275 -15.41 -17.00 -3.52
N GLU A 276 -15.01 -18.28 -3.42
CA GLU A 276 -15.64 -19.40 -4.09
C GLU A 276 -16.98 -19.80 -3.46
N PHE A 277 -17.10 -19.70 -2.13
CA PHE A 277 -18.35 -20.02 -1.44
C PHE A 277 -19.53 -19.21 -1.98
N SER A 278 -19.35 -17.92 -2.20
CA SER A 278 -20.34 -17.05 -2.87
C SER A 278 -19.64 -15.80 -3.40
N PRO A 279 -19.20 -15.80 -4.68
CA PRO A 279 -18.58 -14.63 -5.31
C PRO A 279 -19.46 -13.37 -5.18
N LEU A 280 -20.80 -13.55 -5.24
CA LEU A 280 -21.75 -12.47 -5.14
C LEU A 280 -21.75 -11.82 -3.75
N LEU A 281 -21.77 -12.63 -2.69
CA LEU A 281 -21.69 -12.15 -1.30
C LEU A 281 -20.32 -11.54 -1.01
N ALA A 282 -19.23 -12.19 -1.46
CA ALA A 282 -17.88 -11.66 -1.32
C ALA A 282 -17.75 -10.29 -2.01
N GLY A 283 -18.22 -10.17 -3.24
CA GLY A 283 -18.21 -8.90 -3.99
C GLY A 283 -19.02 -7.81 -3.32
N LEU A 284 -20.24 -8.14 -2.88
CA LEU A 284 -21.14 -7.19 -2.19
C LEU A 284 -20.50 -6.68 -0.89
N ILE A 285 -19.94 -7.56 -0.08
CA ILE A 285 -19.37 -7.21 1.22
C ILE A 285 -18.02 -6.48 1.02
N LEU A 286 -17.09 -7.05 0.26
CA LEU A 286 -15.76 -6.48 0.07
C LEU A 286 -15.82 -5.15 -0.70
N GLY A 287 -16.59 -5.09 -1.78
CA GLY A 287 -16.79 -3.86 -2.53
C GLY A 287 -17.50 -2.78 -1.72
N GLY A 288 -18.57 -3.15 -1.00
CA GLY A 288 -19.34 -2.23 -0.16
C GLY A 288 -18.59 -1.72 1.06
N CYS A 289 -17.80 -2.58 1.71
CA CYS A 289 -17.02 -2.22 2.87
C CYS A 289 -15.66 -1.61 2.54
N TRP A 290 -15.25 -1.55 1.28
CA TRP A 290 -13.90 -1.12 0.91
C TRP A 290 -13.57 0.28 1.44
N GLN A 291 -14.47 1.25 1.29
CA GLN A 291 -14.25 2.60 1.82
C GLN A 291 -14.21 2.63 3.36
N ILE A 292 -14.88 1.71 4.03
CA ILE A 292 -14.78 1.53 5.48
C ILE A 292 -13.39 0.98 5.82
N PHE A 293 -12.87 0.01 5.05
CA PHE A 293 -11.52 -0.52 5.24
C PHE A 293 -10.45 0.56 4.99
N VAL A 294 -10.66 1.45 4.00
CA VAL A 294 -9.82 2.63 3.76
C VAL A 294 -9.82 3.56 4.98
N LEU A 295 -10.99 3.82 5.56
CA LEU A 295 -11.14 4.69 6.73
C LEU A 295 -10.33 4.18 7.93
N PHE A 296 -10.35 2.86 8.18
CA PHE A 296 -9.60 2.22 9.26
C PHE A 296 -8.16 1.85 8.88
N GLY A 297 -7.74 2.09 7.64
CA GLY A 297 -6.40 1.74 7.17
C GLY A 297 -6.16 0.23 6.95
N ILE A 298 -7.21 -0.60 7.04
CA ILE A 298 -7.14 -2.06 6.89
C ILE A 298 -7.00 -2.46 5.43
N HIS A 299 -7.47 -1.62 4.48
CA HIS A 299 -7.42 -1.88 3.05
C HIS A 299 -6.01 -2.23 2.55
N GLY A 300 -4.97 -1.58 3.07
CA GLY A 300 -3.60 -1.87 2.68
C GLY A 300 -3.16 -3.30 2.99
N VAL A 301 -3.69 -3.87 4.07
CA VAL A 301 -3.45 -5.27 4.45
C VAL A 301 -4.16 -6.22 3.50
N LEU A 302 -5.44 -5.96 3.24
CA LEU A 302 -6.23 -6.76 2.29
C LEU A 302 -5.60 -6.73 0.89
N THR A 303 -5.12 -5.57 0.45
CA THR A 303 -4.38 -5.42 -0.80
C THR A 303 -3.13 -6.30 -0.83
N ILE A 304 -2.35 -6.35 0.27
CA ILE A 304 -1.14 -7.18 0.35
C ILE A 304 -1.49 -8.67 0.24
N PHE A 305 -2.52 -9.14 0.94
CA PHE A 305 -2.96 -10.53 0.81
C PHE A 305 -3.43 -10.85 -0.62
N ALA A 306 -4.19 -9.95 -1.23
CA ALA A 306 -4.62 -10.11 -2.61
C ALA A 306 -3.45 -10.09 -3.63
N PHE A 307 -2.34 -9.43 -3.29
CA PHE A 307 -1.09 -9.51 -4.05
C PHE A 307 -0.45 -10.88 -4.02
N MET A 308 -0.63 -11.66 -2.96
CA MET A 308 -0.06 -13.00 -2.88
C MET A 308 -0.60 -13.90 -4.02
N ASP A 309 -1.86 -13.70 -4.45
CA ASP A 309 -2.40 -14.37 -5.62
C ASP A 309 -1.60 -14.02 -6.88
N LEU A 310 -1.42 -12.73 -7.14
CA LEU A 310 -0.69 -12.24 -8.32
C LEU A 310 0.79 -12.68 -8.30
N LEU A 311 1.42 -12.70 -7.13
CA LEU A 311 2.79 -13.18 -6.97
C LEU A 311 2.91 -14.68 -7.22
N ALA A 312 1.88 -15.44 -6.87
CA ALA A 312 1.78 -16.86 -7.18
C ALA A 312 1.42 -17.16 -8.66
N GLY A 313 1.22 -16.11 -9.47
CA GLY A 313 0.81 -16.24 -10.87
C GLY A 313 -0.69 -16.49 -11.07
N ASN A 314 -1.49 -16.35 -10.00
CA ASN A 314 -2.94 -16.54 -10.03
C ASN A 314 -3.68 -15.21 -10.17
N PRO A 315 -4.83 -15.19 -10.87
CA PRO A 315 -5.69 -14.00 -10.88
C PRO A 315 -6.29 -13.75 -9.49
N SER A 316 -6.40 -12.46 -9.09
CA SER A 316 -6.97 -12.09 -7.80
C SER A 316 -8.38 -11.52 -7.93
N GLN A 317 -9.39 -12.24 -7.43
CA GLN A 317 -10.75 -11.74 -7.31
C GLN A 317 -10.89 -10.73 -6.15
N LEU A 318 -10.12 -10.90 -5.09
CA LEU A 318 -10.13 -9.99 -3.94
C LEU A 318 -9.77 -8.56 -4.34
N LEU A 319 -8.74 -8.39 -5.19
CA LEU A 319 -8.40 -7.09 -5.78
C LEU A 319 -9.52 -6.58 -6.67
N ALA A 320 -10.11 -7.44 -7.49
CA ALA A 320 -11.18 -7.07 -8.39
C ALA A 320 -12.40 -6.51 -7.64
N PHE A 321 -12.81 -7.11 -6.53
CA PHE A 321 -13.93 -6.64 -5.71
C PHE A 321 -13.69 -5.25 -5.10
N SER A 322 -12.45 -4.90 -4.80
CA SER A 322 -12.09 -3.61 -4.20
C SER A 322 -12.16 -2.44 -5.18
N TYR A 323 -12.11 -2.73 -6.46
CA TYR A 323 -11.77 -1.79 -7.52
C TYR A 323 -12.82 -0.68 -7.72
N GLY A 324 -14.10 -1.03 -7.69
CA GLY A 324 -15.20 -0.09 -7.95
C GLY A 324 -15.38 1.04 -6.93
N ALA A 325 -14.73 0.95 -5.79
CA ALA A 325 -14.79 1.97 -4.76
C ALA A 325 -14.29 3.35 -5.24
N SER A 326 -13.32 3.38 -6.15
CA SER A 326 -12.82 4.62 -6.77
C SER A 326 -13.89 5.28 -7.62
N PHE A 327 -14.55 4.52 -8.49
CA PHE A 327 -15.60 5.04 -9.37
C PHE A 327 -16.88 5.40 -8.62
N ALA A 328 -17.22 4.66 -7.57
CA ALA A 328 -18.30 5.03 -6.67
C ALA A 328 -18.04 6.40 -6.00
N THR A 329 -16.81 6.64 -5.56
CA THR A 329 -16.40 7.92 -5.00
C THR A 329 -16.46 9.03 -6.06
N CYS A 330 -16.02 8.77 -7.30
CA CYS A 330 -16.16 9.70 -8.42
C CYS A 330 -17.63 10.08 -8.65
N GLY A 331 -18.56 9.12 -8.68
CA GLY A 331 -19.97 9.38 -8.88
C GLY A 331 -20.56 10.31 -7.81
N VAL A 332 -20.25 10.06 -6.55
CA VAL A 332 -20.69 10.93 -5.43
C VAL A 332 -20.08 12.32 -5.54
N LEU A 333 -18.78 12.42 -5.79
CA LEU A 333 -18.09 13.72 -5.89
C LEU A 333 -18.66 14.56 -7.02
N LEU A 334 -18.92 13.96 -8.19
CA LEU A 334 -19.54 14.66 -9.32
C LEU A 334 -20.95 15.15 -8.95
N SER A 335 -21.78 14.34 -8.29
CA SER A 335 -23.11 14.76 -7.83
C SER A 335 -23.04 15.97 -6.89
N ILE A 336 -22.06 15.99 -5.97
CA ILE A 336 -21.83 17.11 -5.06
C ILE A 336 -21.39 18.35 -5.83
N ILE A 337 -20.44 18.23 -6.76
CA ILE A 337 -19.93 19.35 -7.58
C ILE A 337 -21.06 20.02 -8.35
N LEU A 338 -22.00 19.25 -8.91
CA LEU A 338 -23.11 19.77 -9.69
C LEU A 338 -24.21 20.40 -8.81
N LYS A 339 -24.46 19.83 -7.63
CA LYS A 339 -25.55 20.28 -6.74
C LYS A 339 -25.16 21.43 -5.81
N THR A 340 -23.92 21.45 -5.34
CA THR A 340 -23.54 22.41 -4.30
C THR A 340 -23.42 23.84 -4.83
N LYS A 341 -23.92 24.77 -4.05
CA LYS A 341 -23.71 26.21 -4.24
C LYS A 341 -22.54 26.74 -3.40
N ASP A 342 -22.02 25.92 -2.51
CA ASP A 342 -20.89 26.26 -1.64
C ASP A 342 -19.58 26.21 -2.44
N ALA A 343 -18.96 27.38 -2.65
CA ALA A 343 -17.72 27.51 -3.39
C ALA A 343 -16.56 26.75 -2.71
N LYS A 344 -16.45 26.83 -1.37
CA LYS A 344 -15.40 26.11 -0.62
C LYS A 344 -15.51 24.61 -0.79
N LEU A 345 -16.74 24.09 -0.81
CA LEU A 345 -16.95 22.66 -1.04
C LEU A 345 -16.55 22.24 -2.47
N LYS A 346 -16.83 23.10 -3.48
CA LYS A 346 -16.40 22.84 -4.85
C LYS A 346 -14.87 22.83 -5.01
N GLU A 347 -14.18 23.76 -4.35
CA GLU A 347 -12.71 23.84 -4.37
C GLU A 347 -12.05 22.56 -3.84
N VAL A 348 -12.67 21.85 -2.90
CA VAL A 348 -12.18 20.57 -2.39
C VAL A 348 -12.68 19.39 -3.22
N ALA A 349 -13.94 19.42 -3.66
CA ALA A 349 -14.55 18.29 -4.35
C ALA A 349 -13.97 18.08 -5.76
N LEU A 350 -13.62 19.15 -6.49
CA LEU A 350 -13.13 19.03 -7.86
C LEU A 350 -11.73 18.38 -7.94
N PRO A 351 -10.70 18.81 -7.20
CA PRO A 351 -9.43 18.10 -7.16
C PRO A 351 -9.58 16.66 -6.64
N SER A 352 -10.45 16.45 -5.64
CA SER A 352 -10.73 15.12 -5.11
C SER A 352 -11.38 14.19 -6.15
N PHE A 353 -12.24 14.72 -7.03
CA PHE A 353 -12.81 13.97 -8.14
C PHE A 353 -11.73 13.54 -9.14
N ILE A 354 -10.84 14.45 -9.53
CA ILE A 354 -9.72 14.14 -10.43
C ILE A 354 -8.82 13.07 -9.78
N SER A 355 -8.46 13.23 -8.51
CA SER A 355 -7.66 12.28 -7.76
C SER A 355 -8.32 10.89 -7.71
N ALA A 356 -9.64 10.82 -7.48
CA ALA A 356 -10.39 9.58 -7.42
C ALA A 356 -10.46 8.84 -8.77
N ILE A 357 -10.47 9.56 -9.93
CA ILE A 357 -10.37 8.96 -11.26
C ILE A 357 -9.07 8.12 -11.38
N PHE A 358 -7.99 8.58 -10.77
CA PHE A 358 -6.71 7.87 -10.73
C PHE A 358 -6.56 6.91 -9.53
N GLY A 359 -7.65 6.69 -8.77
CA GLY A 359 -7.69 5.69 -7.71
C GLY A 359 -7.35 6.20 -6.31
N VAL A 360 -6.98 7.47 -6.16
CA VAL A 360 -6.68 8.09 -4.86
C VAL A 360 -7.98 8.68 -4.29
N THR A 361 -8.67 7.90 -3.47
CA THR A 361 -10.01 8.27 -2.96
C THR A 361 -9.99 9.04 -1.64
N GLU A 362 -8.87 9.05 -0.92
CA GLU A 362 -8.75 9.61 0.41
C GLU A 362 -9.13 11.10 0.50
N PRO A 363 -8.71 12.00 -0.42
CA PRO A 363 -9.12 13.40 -0.35
C PRO A 363 -10.63 13.56 -0.44
N GLY A 364 -11.27 12.82 -1.36
CA GLY A 364 -12.72 12.80 -1.52
C GLY A 364 -13.45 12.18 -0.33
N THR A 365 -12.90 11.09 0.19
CA THR A 365 -13.49 10.38 1.34
C THR A 365 -13.44 11.24 2.59
N TYR A 366 -12.28 11.75 2.97
CA TYR A 366 -12.12 12.48 4.20
C TYR A 366 -12.58 13.95 4.11
N GLY A 367 -12.28 14.61 3.00
CA GLY A 367 -12.63 16.03 2.82
C GLY A 367 -14.09 16.27 2.46
N VAL A 368 -14.74 15.33 1.78
CA VAL A 368 -16.05 15.57 1.18
C VAL A 368 -17.11 14.59 1.66
N THR A 369 -16.91 13.27 1.50
CA THR A 369 -18.00 12.31 1.70
C THR A 369 -18.19 11.89 3.15
N LEU A 370 -17.13 11.65 3.91
CA LEU A 370 -17.20 11.23 5.31
C LEU A 370 -17.88 12.27 6.24
N PRO A 371 -17.60 13.59 6.14
CA PRO A 371 -18.34 14.60 6.89
C PRO A 371 -19.84 14.59 6.56
N ARG A 372 -20.21 14.09 5.38
CA ARG A 372 -21.58 13.93 4.90
C ARG A 372 -21.96 12.45 4.89
N LYS A 373 -22.25 11.88 6.05
CA LYS A 373 -22.46 10.44 6.27
C LYS A 373 -23.32 9.75 5.19
N LYS A 374 -24.38 10.45 4.68
CA LYS A 374 -25.22 9.94 3.59
C LYS A 374 -24.40 9.73 2.31
N MET A 375 -23.53 10.66 1.95
CA MET A 375 -22.69 10.57 0.76
C MET A 375 -21.64 9.45 0.89
N PHE A 376 -21.08 9.28 2.09
CA PHE A 376 -20.19 8.15 2.37
C PHE A 376 -20.91 6.80 2.24
N ALA A 377 -22.12 6.68 2.77
CA ALA A 377 -22.95 5.47 2.60
C ALA A 377 -23.24 5.17 1.13
N ILE A 378 -23.50 6.21 0.30
CA ILE A 378 -23.69 6.05 -1.15
C ILE A 378 -22.43 5.54 -1.83
N CYS A 379 -21.23 5.98 -1.43
CA CYS A 379 -19.96 5.40 -1.91
C CYS A 379 -19.88 3.89 -1.61
N CYS A 380 -20.30 3.48 -0.42
CA CYS A 380 -20.32 2.07 -0.04
C CYS A 380 -21.35 1.27 -0.88
N ILE A 381 -22.53 1.83 -1.15
CA ILE A 381 -23.54 1.19 -2.02
C ILE A 381 -23.01 1.04 -3.44
N GLY A 382 -22.37 2.08 -3.99
CA GLY A 382 -21.76 2.00 -5.32
C GLY A 382 -20.62 0.97 -5.38
N GLY A 383 -19.80 0.90 -4.34
CA GLY A 383 -18.75 -0.13 -4.21
C GLY A 383 -19.36 -1.55 -4.18
N ALA A 384 -20.45 -1.75 -3.45
CA ALA A 384 -21.19 -3.01 -3.43
C ALA A 384 -21.73 -3.37 -4.82
N ALA A 385 -22.31 -2.40 -5.53
CA ALA A 385 -22.80 -2.60 -6.89
C ALA A 385 -21.68 -3.03 -7.86
N SER A 386 -20.49 -2.44 -7.73
CA SER A 386 -19.33 -2.90 -8.49
C SER A 386 -18.95 -4.34 -8.16
N GLY A 387 -18.90 -4.68 -6.87
CA GLY A 387 -18.58 -6.04 -6.43
C GLY A 387 -19.55 -7.08 -7.01
N VAL A 388 -20.83 -6.74 -7.10
CA VAL A 388 -21.84 -7.57 -7.76
C VAL A 388 -21.54 -7.74 -9.26
N VAL A 389 -21.19 -6.65 -9.97
CA VAL A 389 -20.81 -6.71 -11.39
C VAL A 389 -19.59 -7.58 -11.60
N VAL A 390 -18.55 -7.41 -10.78
CA VAL A 390 -17.32 -8.22 -10.82
C VAL A 390 -17.64 -9.70 -10.66
N ALA A 391 -18.50 -10.03 -9.67
CA ALA A 391 -18.92 -11.43 -9.43
C ALA A 391 -19.70 -12.02 -10.61
N LEU A 392 -20.72 -11.29 -11.11
CA LEU A 392 -21.56 -11.76 -12.22
C LEU A 392 -20.79 -11.88 -13.55
N SER A 393 -19.79 -11.02 -13.74
CA SER A 393 -18.94 -11.04 -14.94
C SER A 393 -17.73 -11.95 -14.81
N ASN A 394 -17.58 -12.64 -13.68
CA ASN A 394 -16.43 -13.50 -13.34
C ASN A 394 -15.08 -12.79 -13.60
N LEU A 395 -14.97 -11.55 -13.14
CA LEU A 395 -13.75 -10.76 -13.33
C LEU A 395 -12.74 -11.06 -12.22
N ALA A 396 -11.47 -11.05 -12.61
CA ALA A 396 -10.34 -11.07 -11.69
C ALA A 396 -9.26 -10.11 -12.20
N MET A 397 -8.37 -9.66 -11.34
CA MET A 397 -7.19 -8.90 -11.75
C MET A 397 -6.03 -9.87 -12.03
N TYR A 398 -5.42 -9.72 -13.19
CA TYR A 398 -4.27 -10.50 -13.68
C TYR A 398 -2.95 -9.78 -13.46
N SER A 399 -3.00 -8.46 -13.31
CA SER A 399 -1.85 -7.63 -12.94
C SER A 399 -2.31 -6.46 -12.08
N TYR A 400 -1.41 -5.84 -11.34
CA TYR A 400 -1.74 -4.66 -10.57
C TYR A 400 -1.22 -3.40 -11.24
N ALA A 401 -2.10 -2.75 -11.95
CA ALA A 401 -1.84 -1.44 -12.58
C ALA A 401 -2.27 -0.24 -11.70
N GLY A 402 -2.46 -0.47 -10.41
CA GLY A 402 -3.03 0.53 -9.50
C GLY A 402 -4.56 0.46 -9.44
N MET A 403 -5.17 1.53 -8.95
CA MET A 403 -6.62 1.71 -8.88
C MET A 403 -7.06 2.78 -9.90
N GLY A 404 -8.36 3.04 -10.00
CA GLY A 404 -8.90 4.04 -10.91
C GLY A 404 -8.79 3.64 -12.39
N ILE A 405 -8.83 4.61 -13.30
CA ILE A 405 -8.97 4.33 -14.74
C ILE A 405 -7.81 3.50 -15.31
N ILE A 406 -6.60 3.71 -14.81
CA ILE A 406 -5.41 2.97 -15.27
C ILE A 406 -5.47 1.52 -14.79
N GLY A 407 -6.02 1.27 -13.61
CA GLY A 407 -6.15 -0.05 -13.04
C GLY A 407 -7.07 -0.99 -13.82
N LEU A 408 -7.93 -0.46 -14.73
CA LEU A 408 -8.71 -1.29 -15.68
C LEU A 408 -7.84 -2.21 -16.53
N LEU A 409 -6.60 -1.81 -16.79
CA LEU A 409 -5.63 -2.64 -17.52
C LEU A 409 -5.32 -3.94 -16.76
N GLY A 410 -5.41 -3.93 -15.43
CA GLY A 410 -5.17 -5.10 -14.59
C GLY A 410 -6.18 -6.23 -14.76
N PHE A 411 -7.38 -5.91 -15.27
CA PHE A 411 -8.45 -6.90 -15.51
C PHE A 411 -8.33 -7.63 -16.84
N ILE A 412 -7.42 -7.23 -17.73
CA ILE A 412 -7.32 -7.80 -19.07
C ILE A 412 -6.76 -9.22 -18.95
N ASN A 413 -7.62 -10.20 -19.22
CA ASN A 413 -7.24 -11.61 -19.30
C ASN A 413 -6.49 -11.85 -20.62
N PRO A 414 -5.24 -12.36 -20.61
CA PRO A 414 -4.51 -12.71 -21.81
C PRO A 414 -5.23 -13.74 -22.72
N ASP A 415 -5.99 -14.65 -22.11
CA ASP A 415 -6.67 -15.74 -22.82
C ASP A 415 -8.04 -15.38 -23.38
N GLY A 416 -8.58 -14.21 -23.04
CA GLY A 416 -9.88 -13.75 -23.50
C GLY A 416 -10.47 -12.64 -22.62
N PRO A 417 -10.29 -11.37 -22.99
CA PRO A 417 -10.71 -10.25 -22.17
C PRO A 417 -12.24 -10.05 -22.20
N ASN A 418 -12.84 -9.90 -21.02
CA ASN A 418 -14.24 -9.51 -20.89
C ASN A 418 -14.35 -7.96 -20.81
N PHE A 419 -14.16 -7.28 -21.94
CA PHE A 419 -14.21 -5.81 -22.00
C PHE A 419 -15.54 -5.23 -21.52
N ILE A 420 -16.67 -5.91 -21.77
CA ILE A 420 -17.98 -5.46 -21.30
C ILE A 420 -18.04 -5.50 -19.77
N GLY A 421 -17.65 -6.61 -19.17
CA GLY A 421 -17.59 -6.73 -17.70
C GLY A 421 -16.67 -5.70 -17.08
N ILE A 422 -15.47 -5.50 -17.67
CA ILE A 422 -14.49 -4.49 -17.24
C ILE A 422 -15.12 -3.09 -17.27
N ALA A 423 -15.75 -2.71 -18.38
CA ALA A 423 -16.41 -1.40 -18.50
C ALA A 423 -17.55 -1.25 -17.48
N LEU A 424 -18.40 -2.27 -17.31
CA LEU A 424 -19.49 -2.25 -16.36
C LEU A 424 -19.01 -2.16 -14.89
N SER A 425 -17.88 -2.77 -14.55
CA SER A 425 -17.30 -2.69 -13.20
C SER A 425 -16.89 -1.27 -12.80
N ALA A 426 -16.66 -0.39 -13.77
CA ALA A 426 -16.38 1.03 -13.56
C ALA A 426 -17.62 1.91 -13.71
N ILE A 427 -18.44 1.66 -14.74
CA ILE A 427 -19.61 2.49 -15.07
C ILE A 427 -20.72 2.32 -14.04
N VAL A 428 -21.04 1.08 -13.64
CA VAL A 428 -22.16 0.83 -12.72
C VAL A 428 -21.95 1.50 -11.36
N PRO A 429 -20.80 1.35 -10.65
CA PRO A 429 -20.59 2.05 -9.38
C PRO A 429 -20.63 3.56 -9.52
N PHE A 430 -20.10 4.11 -10.61
CA PHE A 430 -20.15 5.54 -10.91
C PHE A 430 -21.59 6.04 -11.07
N VAL A 431 -22.37 5.38 -11.94
CA VAL A 431 -23.76 5.78 -12.22
C VAL A 431 -24.66 5.62 -11.01
N VAL A 432 -24.57 4.47 -10.30
CA VAL A 432 -25.35 4.22 -9.08
C VAL A 432 -25.06 5.29 -8.04
N SER A 433 -23.80 5.57 -7.79
CA SER A 433 -23.40 6.57 -6.80
C SER A 433 -23.75 7.98 -7.22
N PHE A 434 -23.66 8.30 -8.50
CA PHE A 434 -24.07 9.60 -9.04
C PHE A 434 -25.57 9.82 -8.88
N VAL A 435 -26.40 8.87 -9.33
CA VAL A 435 -27.87 8.96 -9.26
C VAL A 435 -28.36 9.05 -7.81
N LEU A 436 -27.83 8.23 -6.91
CA LEU A 436 -28.18 8.28 -5.50
C LEU A 436 -27.70 9.57 -4.80
N GLY A 437 -26.62 10.18 -5.31
CA GLY A 437 -26.07 11.45 -4.85
C GLY A 437 -26.86 12.67 -5.33
N MET A 438 -27.49 12.55 -6.49
CA MET A 438 -28.41 13.56 -7.06
C MET A 438 -29.73 13.60 -6.33
#